data_9df305b0009fab685b61a27587bac89c
#
_entry.id   9df305b0009fab685b61a27587bac89c
#
_cell.length_a   1.000
_cell.length_b   1.000
_cell.length_c   1.000
_cell.angle_alpha   90.00
_cell.angle_beta   90.00
_cell.angle_gamma   90.00
#
_symmetry.space_group_name_H-M   'P 1'
#
loop_
_entity.id
_entity.type
_entity.pdbx_description
1 polymer ?
#
loop_
_entity_poly.entity_id
_entity_poly.type
_entity_poly.pdbx_seq_one_letter_code
_entity_poly.pdbx_strand_id
1 'polypeptide(L)'
;MQFKSSVFVLFVVLLTVMPGCTSEDNSSDGEAIPAFSIVADDEVTYTSESLLGTPYVVHFSASWCNNCRPTIHAVDAQLSSHTYIVISTDNSDSEKLSDWHLQVNESQEGTVDTPFAVNAELAHTLGINNTPTLLLVSSEGIILERYIGTLTDSSEIDAFWSKAV
;
A
#
# COMPACT_ATOMS: atom_id res chain seq x y z
N MET A 1 -82.95 29.84 -1.86
CA MET A 1 -81.71 30.16 -1.07
C MET A 1 -80.89 28.92 -1.01
N GLN A 2 -79.82 28.83 -1.78
CA GLN A 2 -78.91 27.67 -1.90
C GLN A 2 -77.66 27.92 -1.08
N PHE A 3 -77.44 27.15 -0.01
CA PHE A 3 -76.18 27.16 0.70
C PHE A 3 -75.23 26.14 0.04
N LYS A 4 -74.16 26.64 -0.57
CA LYS A 4 -73.06 25.85 -1.07
C LYS A 4 -72.07 25.58 0.08
N SER A 5 -72.04 24.33 0.54
CA SER A 5 -71.02 23.85 1.49
C SER A 5 -69.71 23.58 0.74
N SER A 6 -68.70 24.35 1.06
CA SER A 6 -67.34 24.17 0.52
C SER A 6 -66.58 23.25 1.46
N VAL A 7 -66.30 22.03 1.01
CA VAL A 7 -65.44 21.08 1.71
C VAL A 7 -63.99 21.41 1.42
N PHE A 8 -63.30 21.93 2.43
CA PHE A 8 -61.87 22.17 2.40
C PHE A 8 -61.15 20.85 2.75
N VAL A 9 -60.61 20.18 1.75
CA VAL A 9 -59.76 19.01 1.94
C VAL A 9 -58.38 19.47 2.33
N LEU A 10 -58.04 19.27 3.61
CA LEU A 10 -56.70 19.55 4.15
C LEU A 10 -55.76 18.40 3.79
N PHE A 11 -54.89 18.63 2.82
CA PHE A 11 -53.84 17.68 2.46
C PHE A 11 -52.69 17.81 3.47
N VAL A 12 -52.63 16.93 4.44
CA VAL A 12 -51.49 16.81 5.36
C VAL A 12 -50.38 16.01 4.65
N VAL A 13 -49.36 16.71 4.14
CA VAL A 13 -48.16 16.09 3.62
C VAL A 13 -47.27 15.69 4.79
N LEU A 14 -47.23 14.41 5.07
CA LEU A 14 -46.35 13.81 6.08
C LEU A 14 -44.92 13.73 5.48
N LEU A 15 -44.06 14.71 5.78
CA LEU A 15 -42.62 14.63 5.49
C LEU A 15 -41.98 13.59 6.42
N THR A 16 -41.73 12.41 5.89
CA THR A 16 -40.84 11.44 6.55
C THR A 16 -39.40 11.89 6.40
N VAL A 17 -38.84 12.47 7.46
CA VAL A 17 -37.41 12.73 7.57
C VAL A 17 -36.73 11.37 7.79
N MET A 18 -36.08 10.84 6.74
CA MET A 18 -35.15 9.73 6.88
C MET A 18 -33.91 10.23 7.61
N PRO A 19 -33.51 9.67 8.76
CA PRO A 19 -32.17 9.89 9.28
C PRO A 19 -31.20 9.22 8.33
N GLY A 20 -30.55 10.02 7.48
CA GLY A 20 -29.38 9.58 6.74
C GLY A 20 -28.31 9.23 7.76
N CYS A 21 -27.91 7.94 7.83
CA CYS A 21 -26.64 7.57 8.42
C CYS A 21 -25.55 8.25 7.59
N THR A 22 -25.07 9.39 8.04
CA THR A 22 -23.76 9.87 7.67
C THR A 22 -22.78 8.96 8.39
N SER A 23 -22.28 7.93 7.69
CA SER A 23 -21.00 7.34 8.04
C SER A 23 -20.01 8.49 8.01
N GLU A 24 -19.50 8.88 9.16
CA GLU A 24 -18.29 9.69 9.21
C GLU A 24 -17.20 8.79 8.65
N ASP A 25 -16.94 8.93 7.33
CA ASP A 25 -15.72 8.48 6.73
C ASP A 25 -14.59 9.25 7.44
N ASN A 26 -13.95 8.59 8.38
CA ASN A 26 -12.63 8.95 8.86
C ASN A 26 -11.64 8.68 7.73
N SER A 27 -11.79 9.38 6.61
CA SER A 27 -10.78 9.38 5.56
C SER A 27 -9.58 10.13 6.11
N SER A 28 -8.56 9.38 6.55
CA SER A 28 -7.21 9.90 6.56
C SER A 28 -6.94 10.46 5.15
N ASP A 29 -6.53 11.73 5.03
CA ASP A 29 -6.31 12.44 3.75
C ASP A 29 -5.21 11.81 2.86
N GLY A 30 -4.87 10.53 3.03
CA GLY A 30 -3.88 9.80 2.27
C GLY A 30 -4.47 9.02 1.09
N GLU A 31 -3.66 8.83 0.05
CA GLU A 31 -4.00 8.00 -1.11
C GLU A 31 -4.09 6.52 -0.68
N ALA A 32 -5.20 5.83 -0.99
CA ALA A 32 -5.31 4.40 -0.78
C ALA A 32 -4.41 3.65 -1.77
N ILE A 33 -3.72 2.59 -1.29
CA ILE A 33 -2.96 1.74 -2.19
C ILE A 33 -3.93 1.04 -3.16
N PRO A 34 -3.66 1.02 -4.48
CA PRO A 34 -4.52 0.31 -5.43
C PRO A 34 -4.63 -1.18 -5.09
N ALA A 35 -5.76 -1.80 -5.45
CA ALA A 35 -5.91 -3.24 -5.30
C ALA A 35 -4.86 -3.98 -6.14
N PHE A 36 -4.18 -4.94 -5.52
CA PHE A 36 -3.20 -5.80 -6.20
C PHE A 36 -3.25 -7.23 -5.69
N SER A 37 -2.74 -8.15 -6.48
CA SER A 37 -2.47 -9.53 -6.10
C SER A 37 -1.17 -9.97 -6.78
N ILE A 38 -0.21 -10.43 -5.98
CA ILE A 38 1.12 -10.86 -6.44
C ILE A 38 1.45 -12.21 -5.82
N VAL A 39 2.15 -13.05 -6.56
CA VAL A 39 2.81 -14.25 -6.04
C VAL A 39 4.29 -13.92 -5.90
N ALA A 40 4.83 -14.07 -4.70
CA ALA A 40 6.23 -13.83 -4.45
C ALA A 40 7.07 -15.12 -4.59
N ASP A 41 8.39 -14.99 -4.51
CA ASP A 41 9.34 -16.10 -4.63
C ASP A 41 9.30 -17.11 -3.49
N ASP A 42 8.65 -16.76 -2.37
CA ASP A 42 8.29 -17.67 -1.26
C ASP A 42 7.02 -18.48 -1.53
N GLU A 43 6.46 -18.41 -2.76
CA GLU A 43 5.21 -19.05 -3.20
C GLU A 43 3.94 -18.54 -2.47
N VAL A 44 4.04 -17.48 -1.66
CA VAL A 44 2.90 -16.86 -1.00
C VAL A 44 2.24 -15.84 -1.91
N THR A 45 0.90 -15.79 -1.89
CA THR A 45 0.14 -14.75 -2.57
C THR A 45 -0.15 -13.61 -1.60
N TYR A 46 0.38 -12.44 -1.92
CA TYR A 46 0.11 -11.19 -1.20
C TYR A 46 -0.91 -10.36 -1.97
N THR A 47 -1.93 -9.89 -1.26
CA THR A 47 -2.95 -9.00 -1.82
C THR A 47 -3.07 -7.75 -0.97
N SER A 48 -3.50 -6.64 -1.56
CA SER A 48 -3.80 -5.42 -0.80
C SER A 48 -4.76 -5.67 0.36
N GLU A 49 -5.71 -6.61 0.21
CA GLU A 49 -6.66 -6.99 1.26
C GLU A 49 -6.02 -7.86 2.35
N SER A 50 -5.17 -8.84 1.98
CA SER A 50 -4.51 -9.73 2.95
C SER A 50 -3.48 -9.02 3.84
N LEU A 51 -3.02 -7.86 3.43
CA LEU A 51 -2.07 -7.03 4.17
C LEU A 51 -2.73 -6.02 5.12
N LEU A 52 -4.06 -5.90 5.12
CA LEU A 52 -4.77 -5.05 6.07
C LEU A 52 -4.63 -5.57 7.51
N GLY A 53 -4.77 -4.66 8.46
CA GLY A 53 -4.72 -4.94 9.90
C GLY A 53 -3.39 -4.61 10.58
N THR A 54 -2.29 -4.55 9.83
CA THR A 54 -0.98 -4.07 10.31
C THR A 54 -0.31 -3.20 9.25
N PRO A 55 0.43 -2.15 9.66
CA PRO A 55 1.22 -1.38 8.72
C PRO A 55 2.28 -2.23 8.02
N TYR A 56 2.61 -1.87 6.79
CA TYR A 56 3.60 -2.59 6.00
C TYR A 56 4.36 -1.68 5.05
N VAL A 57 5.47 -2.17 4.52
CA VAL A 57 6.29 -1.45 3.55
C VAL A 57 6.30 -2.19 2.22
N VAL A 58 6.07 -1.45 1.14
CA VAL A 58 6.28 -1.91 -0.24
C VAL A 58 7.49 -1.17 -0.82
N HIS A 59 8.51 -1.92 -1.26
CA HIS A 59 9.72 -1.38 -1.86
C HIS A 59 9.73 -1.68 -3.36
N PHE A 60 9.55 -0.67 -4.16
CA PHE A 60 9.68 -0.77 -5.62
C PHE A 60 11.16 -0.73 -6.02
N SER A 61 11.58 -1.80 -6.68
CA SER A 61 12.96 -2.09 -7.07
C SER A 61 13.01 -2.66 -8.49
N ALA A 62 14.14 -3.19 -8.91
CA ALA A 62 14.32 -4.00 -10.11
C ALA A 62 15.66 -4.76 -10.00
N SER A 63 15.80 -5.88 -10.72
CA SER A 63 17.02 -6.71 -10.69
C SER A 63 18.28 -5.94 -11.13
N TRP A 64 18.14 -5.00 -12.06
CA TRP A 64 19.21 -4.14 -12.56
C TRP A 64 19.54 -2.95 -11.64
N CYS A 65 18.75 -2.70 -10.59
CA CYS A 65 18.92 -1.56 -9.70
C CYS A 65 19.99 -1.81 -8.63
N ASN A 66 21.25 -1.48 -8.92
CA ASN A 66 22.33 -1.65 -7.95
C ASN A 66 22.17 -0.82 -6.67
N ASN A 67 21.57 0.38 -6.77
CA ASN A 67 21.32 1.25 -5.60
C ASN A 67 20.17 0.75 -4.71
N CYS A 68 19.36 -0.19 -5.20
CA CYS A 68 18.28 -0.79 -4.42
C CYS A 68 18.81 -1.81 -3.41
N ARG A 69 19.87 -2.55 -3.76
CA ARG A 69 20.40 -3.66 -2.94
C ARG A 69 20.76 -3.23 -1.52
N PRO A 70 21.56 -2.15 -1.29
CA PRO A 70 21.86 -1.73 0.07
C PRO A 70 20.61 -1.29 0.85
N THR A 71 19.62 -0.69 0.18
CA THR A 71 18.35 -0.32 0.81
C THR A 71 17.56 -1.56 1.23
N ILE A 72 17.51 -2.61 0.38
CA ILE A 72 16.82 -3.86 0.70
C ILE A 72 17.41 -4.48 1.96
N HIS A 73 18.75 -4.63 2.04
CA HIS A 73 19.44 -5.18 3.21
C HIS A 73 19.18 -4.37 4.48
N ALA A 74 19.32 -3.04 4.40
CA ALA A 74 19.17 -2.17 5.57
C ALA A 74 17.74 -2.18 6.11
N VAL A 75 16.75 -2.10 5.23
CA VAL A 75 15.32 -2.08 5.62
C VAL A 75 14.88 -3.45 6.14
N ASP A 76 15.28 -4.56 5.49
CA ASP A 76 14.97 -5.91 5.94
C ASP A 76 15.53 -6.18 7.34
N ALA A 77 16.79 -5.82 7.59
CA ALA A 77 17.41 -5.97 8.90
C ALA A 77 16.73 -5.12 9.99
N GLN A 78 16.37 -3.87 9.69
CA GLN A 78 15.77 -2.95 10.64
C GLN A 78 14.29 -3.26 10.90
N LEU A 79 13.56 -3.72 9.89
CA LEU A 79 12.13 -4.01 9.97
C LEU A 79 11.81 -5.52 10.02
N SER A 80 12.72 -6.35 10.51
CA SER A 80 12.63 -7.83 10.52
C SER A 80 11.40 -8.41 11.24
N SER A 81 10.71 -7.62 12.08
CA SER A 81 9.45 -7.99 12.75
C SER A 81 8.20 -7.44 12.06
N HIS A 82 8.35 -6.77 10.93
CA HIS A 82 7.27 -6.09 10.21
C HIS A 82 7.12 -6.65 8.79
N THR A 83 5.94 -6.46 8.21
CA THR A 83 5.72 -6.86 6.83
C THR A 83 6.43 -5.90 5.89
N TYR A 84 7.39 -6.43 5.14
CA TYR A 84 8.16 -5.75 4.12
C TYR A 84 8.18 -6.61 2.86
N ILE A 85 7.88 -6.02 1.69
CA ILE A 85 7.80 -6.75 0.41
C ILE A 85 8.55 -5.95 -0.65
N VAL A 86 9.41 -6.63 -1.42
CA VAL A 86 10.13 -6.04 -2.55
C VAL A 86 9.39 -6.37 -3.84
N ILE A 87 9.04 -5.35 -4.61
CA ILE A 87 8.28 -5.51 -5.88
C ILE A 87 9.11 -4.94 -7.04
N SER A 88 9.41 -5.78 -8.04
CA SER A 88 10.03 -5.31 -9.27
C SER A 88 9.06 -4.49 -10.11
N THR A 89 9.57 -3.37 -10.63
CA THR A 89 8.91 -2.52 -11.62
C THR A 89 9.11 -3.02 -13.05
N ASP A 90 9.88 -4.11 -13.24
CA ASP A 90 10.23 -4.67 -14.54
C ASP A 90 9.64 -6.09 -14.70
N ASN A 91 8.70 -6.26 -15.64
CA ASN A 91 8.08 -7.56 -15.89
C ASN A 91 9.07 -8.64 -16.36
N SER A 92 10.25 -8.27 -16.88
CA SER A 92 11.29 -9.24 -17.26
C SER A 92 11.91 -9.97 -16.08
N ASP A 93 11.70 -9.50 -14.85
CA ASP A 93 12.18 -10.13 -13.63
C ASP A 93 11.34 -11.35 -13.21
N SER A 94 10.15 -11.55 -13.78
CA SER A 94 9.21 -12.60 -13.37
C SER A 94 9.77 -14.02 -13.49
N GLU A 95 10.62 -14.30 -14.48
CA GLU A 95 11.25 -15.61 -14.68
C GLU A 95 12.56 -15.79 -13.86
N LYS A 96 12.96 -14.76 -13.12
CA LYS A 96 14.27 -14.68 -12.44
C LYS A 96 14.18 -14.22 -11.00
N LEU A 97 12.98 -14.29 -10.39
CA LEU A 97 12.77 -13.78 -9.02
C LEU A 97 13.77 -14.40 -8.02
N SER A 98 13.88 -15.72 -8.00
CA SER A 98 14.79 -16.42 -7.09
C SER A 98 16.26 -16.08 -7.36
N ASP A 99 16.65 -15.94 -8.65
CA ASP A 99 18.00 -15.54 -9.01
C ASP A 99 18.30 -14.10 -8.58
N TRP A 100 17.32 -13.22 -8.72
CA TRP A 100 17.44 -11.84 -8.27
C TRP A 100 17.56 -11.74 -6.75
N HIS A 101 16.71 -12.45 -5.99
CA HIS A 101 16.79 -12.54 -4.53
C HIS A 101 18.17 -13.06 -4.09
N LEU A 102 18.65 -14.14 -4.72
CA LEU A 102 19.99 -14.68 -4.45
C LEU A 102 21.09 -13.64 -4.72
N GLN A 103 21.04 -12.92 -5.84
CA GLN A 103 21.99 -11.84 -6.15
C GLN A 103 21.97 -10.72 -5.14
N VAL A 104 20.80 -10.38 -4.58
CA VAL A 104 20.69 -9.41 -3.50
C VAL A 104 21.39 -9.94 -2.26
N ASN A 105 21.11 -11.18 -1.85
CA ASN A 105 21.75 -11.82 -0.71
C ASN A 105 23.29 -11.88 -0.82
N GLU A 106 23.80 -12.16 -2.02
CA GLU A 106 25.24 -12.22 -2.27
C GLU A 106 25.91 -10.85 -2.36
N SER A 107 25.15 -9.77 -2.45
CA SER A 107 25.68 -8.43 -2.65
C SER A 107 26.26 -7.78 -1.41
N GLN A 108 25.88 -8.23 -0.21
CA GLN A 108 26.31 -7.72 1.09
C GLN A 108 26.32 -8.85 2.13
N GLU A 109 26.87 -8.57 3.32
CA GLU A 109 26.78 -9.48 4.46
C GLU A 109 25.34 -9.47 5.04
N GLY A 110 24.87 -10.63 5.45
CA GLY A 110 23.53 -10.85 5.99
C GLY A 110 22.58 -11.49 4.98
N THR A 111 21.51 -12.09 5.50
CA THR A 111 20.46 -12.71 4.70
C THR A 111 19.29 -11.74 4.63
N VAL A 112 18.71 -11.62 3.47
CA VAL A 112 17.44 -10.90 3.24
C VAL A 112 16.34 -11.96 3.20
N ASP A 113 15.38 -11.86 4.12
CA ASP A 113 14.27 -12.82 4.24
C ASP A 113 12.96 -12.27 3.66
N THR A 114 12.93 -10.99 3.27
CA THR A 114 11.74 -10.37 2.68
C THR A 114 11.39 -11.01 1.33
N PRO A 115 10.08 -11.23 1.02
CA PRO A 115 9.67 -11.79 -0.26
C PRO A 115 9.86 -10.82 -1.42
N PHE A 116 10.21 -11.38 -2.58
CA PHE A 116 10.37 -10.69 -3.85
C PHE A 116 9.24 -11.04 -4.81
N ALA A 117 8.67 -10.04 -5.48
CA ALA A 117 7.60 -10.22 -6.43
C ALA A 117 7.77 -9.29 -7.65
N VAL A 118 6.90 -9.43 -8.65
CA VAL A 118 6.84 -8.52 -9.81
C VAL A 118 5.44 -7.94 -9.92
N ASN A 119 5.34 -6.63 -10.06
CA ASN A 119 4.11 -5.96 -10.43
C ASN A 119 4.39 -4.57 -11.06
N ALA A 120 4.77 -4.58 -12.33
CA ALA A 120 5.03 -3.34 -13.07
C ALA A 120 3.75 -2.50 -13.27
N GLU A 121 2.57 -3.13 -13.30
CA GLU A 121 1.30 -2.42 -13.44
C GLU A 121 0.99 -1.61 -12.17
N LEU A 122 1.18 -2.19 -10.99
CA LEU A 122 1.03 -1.47 -9.71
C LEU A 122 2.01 -0.29 -9.65
N ALA A 123 3.28 -0.52 -10.01
CA ALA A 123 4.27 0.54 -10.05
C ALA A 123 3.87 1.68 -10.99
N HIS A 124 3.37 1.36 -12.18
CA HIS A 124 2.86 2.35 -13.13
C HIS A 124 1.64 3.11 -12.58
N THR A 125 0.67 2.41 -12.00
CA THR A 125 -0.54 3.01 -11.43
C THR A 125 -0.20 3.99 -10.31
N LEU A 126 0.80 3.66 -9.48
CA LEU A 126 1.29 4.50 -8.39
C LEU A 126 2.27 5.60 -8.86
N GLY A 127 2.55 5.70 -10.16
CA GLY A 127 3.48 6.68 -10.70
C GLY A 127 4.91 6.49 -10.21
N ILE A 128 5.36 5.25 -10.00
CA ILE A 128 6.74 4.94 -9.60
C ILE A 128 7.65 5.13 -10.81
N ASN A 129 8.38 6.23 -10.83
CA ASN A 129 9.30 6.60 -11.92
C ASN A 129 10.77 6.40 -11.57
N ASN A 130 11.06 6.13 -10.29
CA ASN A 130 12.42 5.96 -9.79
C ASN A 130 12.50 4.74 -8.87
N THR A 131 13.63 4.05 -8.89
CA THR A 131 13.98 2.99 -7.94
C THR A 131 15.32 3.31 -7.28
N PRO A 132 15.45 3.08 -5.96
CA PRO A 132 14.42 2.56 -5.04
C PRO A 132 13.35 3.59 -4.71
N THR A 133 12.10 3.14 -4.54
CA THR A 133 11.01 3.91 -3.93
C THR A 133 10.30 3.02 -2.91
N LEU A 134 10.15 3.50 -1.69
CA LEU A 134 9.46 2.80 -0.61
C LEU A 134 8.13 3.50 -0.31
N LEU A 135 7.09 2.72 -0.12
CA LEU A 135 5.81 3.18 0.39
C LEU A 135 5.58 2.59 1.77
N LEU A 136 5.30 3.43 2.76
CA LEU A 136 4.76 3.02 4.04
C LEU A 136 3.24 3.06 3.94
N VAL A 137 2.60 1.94 4.23
CA VAL A 137 1.15 1.78 4.13
C VAL A 137 0.58 1.48 5.50
N SER A 138 -0.51 2.14 5.86
CA SER A 138 -1.21 1.93 7.14
C SER A 138 -1.92 0.58 7.20
N SER A 139 -2.40 0.22 8.39
CA SER A 139 -3.27 -0.94 8.62
C SER A 139 -4.59 -0.90 7.83
N GLU A 140 -5.02 0.27 7.39
CA GLU A 140 -6.23 0.48 6.57
C GLU A 140 -5.93 0.53 5.06
N GLY A 141 -4.66 0.36 4.66
CA GLY A 141 -4.26 0.40 3.25
C GLY A 141 -4.06 1.82 2.70
N ILE A 142 -3.80 2.79 3.57
CA ILE A 142 -3.51 4.18 3.17
C ILE A 142 -2.01 4.38 3.08
N ILE A 143 -1.54 5.00 2.01
CA ILE A 143 -0.13 5.37 1.83
C ILE A 143 0.17 6.56 2.76
N LEU A 144 0.98 6.31 3.78
CA LEU A 144 1.35 7.29 4.81
C LEU A 144 2.59 8.10 4.40
N GLU A 145 3.51 7.45 3.69
CA GLU A 145 4.77 8.05 3.28
C GLU A 145 5.28 7.44 1.98
N ARG A 146 5.93 8.25 1.16
CA ARG A 146 6.68 7.84 -0.03
C ARG A 146 8.12 8.33 0.09
N TYR A 147 9.05 7.40 0.23
CA TYR A 147 10.48 7.69 0.25
C TYR A 147 11.11 7.33 -1.10
N ILE A 148 11.78 8.28 -1.74
CA ILE A 148 12.42 8.09 -3.05
C ILE A 148 13.94 8.20 -2.88
N GLY A 149 14.66 7.17 -3.27
CA GLY A 149 16.12 7.10 -3.16
C GLY A 149 16.60 6.06 -2.16
N THR A 150 17.91 6.02 -1.94
CA THR A 150 18.57 5.04 -1.08
C THR A 150 18.29 5.34 0.39
N LEU A 151 17.78 4.35 1.13
CA LEU A 151 17.45 4.40 2.56
C LEU A 151 18.26 3.32 3.29
N THR A 152 19.37 3.71 3.90
CA THR A 152 20.33 2.78 4.52
C THR A 152 20.70 3.13 5.96
N ASP A 153 20.43 4.36 6.39
CA ASP A 153 20.69 4.79 7.77
C ASP A 153 19.56 4.29 8.69
N SER A 154 19.91 3.61 9.77
CA SER A 154 18.92 3.04 10.70
C SER A 154 18.00 4.09 11.33
N SER A 155 18.53 5.28 11.62
CA SER A 155 17.72 6.37 12.20
C SER A 155 16.73 6.95 11.20
N GLU A 156 17.07 6.96 9.90
CA GLU A 156 16.15 7.37 8.83
C GLU A 156 15.08 6.30 8.60
N ILE A 157 15.44 5.01 8.67
CA ILE A 157 14.47 3.90 8.58
C ILE A 157 13.49 3.94 9.76
N ASP A 158 13.99 4.16 10.97
CA ASP A 158 13.14 4.31 12.17
C ASP A 158 12.21 5.53 12.04
N ALA A 159 12.72 6.67 11.54
CA ALA A 159 11.92 7.86 11.31
C ALA A 159 10.86 7.65 10.22
N PHE A 160 11.18 6.89 9.16
CA PHE A 160 10.23 6.50 8.13
C PHE A 160 9.13 5.61 8.70
N TRP A 161 9.50 4.55 9.46
CA TRP A 161 8.56 3.62 10.07
C TRP A 161 7.69 4.28 11.15
N SER A 162 8.22 5.24 11.92
CA SER A 162 7.48 5.91 12.99
C SER A 162 6.21 6.63 12.55
N LYS A 163 6.04 6.86 11.24
CA LYS A 163 4.81 7.44 10.67
C LYS A 163 3.67 6.42 10.57
N ALA A 164 3.92 5.14 10.83
CA ALA A 164 2.92 4.06 10.85
C ALA A 164 2.13 3.99 12.17
N VAL A 165 2.57 4.69 13.22
CA VAL A 165 2.03 4.64 14.58
C VAL A 165 1.53 6.00 15.05
#